data_68221ebc923dc7ed7fd1ec9799112f25
#
_entry.id   68221ebc923dc7ed7fd1ec9799112f25
#
_cell.length_a   1.000
_cell.length_b   1.000
_cell.length_c   1.000
_cell.angle_alpha   90.00
_cell.angle_beta   90.00
_cell.angle_gamma   90.00
#
_symmetry.space_group_name_H-M   'P 1'
#
loop_
_entity.id
_entity.type
_entity.pdbx_description
1 polymer ?
#
loop_
_entity_poly.entity_id
_entity_poly.type
_entity_poly.pdbx_seq_one_letter_code
_entity_poly.pdbx_strand_id
1 'polypeptide(L)'
;VHPALVLHPGVETALVLGGGEGATLREILRYRSVKKTVMVDIDREMITCAKKFLPTFHTGAFDDGRVQLIIEDGRKYVEQTTEQFDVIIIDVNDPLENGLSNKLFTLEFYQILAARLKTDGIIVVQSGAASHTENDGFTGICATLGAAFPHVFPYVAYIPSYALPWGFVLATRNPGNLDITGDEIDRRIETRITGTPRFYDSITHHAMFNLPKYLRTDIQKQTRIIKDSDPLAESYPGISTDFEKE
;
A
#
# COMPACT_ATOMS: atom_id res chain seq x y z
N VAL A 1 3.92 -0.74 -5.03
CA VAL A 1 4.91 -1.83 -4.91
C VAL A 1 6.32 -1.29 -5.09
N HIS A 2 6.71 -0.88 -6.32
CA HIS A 2 8.10 -0.59 -6.68
C HIS A 2 8.80 0.47 -5.81
N PRO A 3 8.18 1.62 -5.44
CA PRO A 3 8.87 2.58 -4.58
C PRO A 3 9.41 1.97 -3.30
N ALA A 4 8.60 1.20 -2.57
CA ALA A 4 9.05 0.58 -1.33
C ALA A 4 10.16 -0.46 -1.54
N LEU A 5 9.99 -1.36 -2.52
CA LEU A 5 10.93 -2.45 -2.73
C LEU A 5 12.27 -1.99 -3.31
N VAL A 6 12.27 -0.93 -4.12
CA VAL A 6 13.50 -0.32 -4.65
C VAL A 6 14.24 0.45 -3.56
N LEU A 7 13.52 1.20 -2.73
CA LEU A 7 14.11 2.01 -1.66
C LEU A 7 14.67 1.14 -0.53
N HIS A 8 14.02 0.03 -0.19
CA HIS A 8 14.52 -0.89 0.84
C HIS A 8 15.89 -1.48 0.46
N PRO A 9 16.83 -1.64 1.40
CA PRO A 9 18.18 -2.16 1.09
C PRO A 9 18.18 -3.58 0.52
N GLY A 10 17.28 -4.45 0.97
CA GLY A 10 17.16 -5.83 0.47
C GLY A 10 15.89 -6.51 1.02
N VAL A 11 14.81 -6.57 0.22
CA VAL A 11 13.56 -7.18 0.63
C VAL A 11 13.62 -8.69 0.51
N GLU A 12 13.43 -9.40 1.62
CA GLU A 12 13.30 -10.86 1.65
C GLU A 12 11.88 -11.30 2.01
N THR A 13 11.19 -10.51 2.85
CA THR A 13 9.85 -10.84 3.35
C THR A 13 8.89 -9.69 3.14
N ALA A 14 7.72 -9.98 2.59
CA ALA A 14 6.68 -8.99 2.38
C ALA A 14 5.33 -9.45 2.96
N LEU A 15 4.54 -8.50 3.43
CA LEU A 15 3.13 -8.68 3.78
C LEU A 15 2.29 -7.82 2.86
N VAL A 16 1.23 -8.40 2.31
CA VAL A 16 0.18 -7.70 1.56
C VAL A 16 -1.13 -7.88 2.31
N LEU A 17 -1.79 -6.79 2.62
CA LEU A 17 -3.15 -6.77 3.16
C LEU A 17 -4.07 -6.32 2.04
N GLY A 18 -5.00 -7.18 1.61
CA GLY A 18 -5.81 -7.00 0.42
C GLY A 18 -5.10 -7.42 -0.87
N GLY A 19 -5.38 -6.74 -1.98
CA GLY A 19 -4.79 -7.01 -3.29
C GLY A 19 -5.35 -8.25 -3.98
N GLY A 20 -6.63 -8.57 -3.75
CA GLY A 20 -7.31 -9.79 -4.19
C GLY A 20 -7.22 -10.11 -5.67
N GLU A 21 -6.91 -9.15 -6.57
CA GLU A 21 -6.67 -9.39 -7.99
C GLU A 21 -5.26 -9.94 -8.29
N GLY A 22 -4.33 -9.88 -7.31
CA GLY A 22 -3.01 -10.48 -7.38
C GLY A 22 -1.93 -9.70 -8.13
N ALA A 23 -2.21 -8.47 -8.59
CA ALA A 23 -1.22 -7.65 -9.29
C ALA A 23 -0.10 -7.19 -8.35
N THR A 24 -0.44 -6.83 -7.12
CA THR A 24 0.55 -6.49 -6.07
C THR A 24 1.48 -7.67 -5.78
N LEU A 25 0.94 -8.89 -5.62
CA LEU A 25 1.75 -10.11 -5.51
C LEU A 25 2.67 -10.30 -6.71
N ARG A 26 2.13 -10.21 -7.92
CA ARG A 26 2.92 -10.33 -9.16
C ARG A 26 4.14 -9.42 -9.16
N GLU A 27 3.97 -8.15 -8.82
CA GLU A 27 5.07 -7.19 -8.85
C GLU A 27 6.09 -7.41 -7.72
N ILE A 28 5.66 -7.86 -6.52
CA ILE A 28 6.58 -8.25 -5.44
C ILE A 28 7.45 -9.44 -5.86
N LEU A 29 6.84 -10.45 -6.45
CA LEU A 29 7.52 -11.70 -6.84
C LEU A 29 8.54 -11.52 -7.97
N ARG A 30 8.53 -10.40 -8.67
CA ARG A 30 9.58 -10.02 -9.64
C ARG A 30 10.92 -9.71 -8.98
N TYR A 31 10.92 -9.37 -7.67
CA TYR A 31 12.17 -9.11 -6.95
C TYR A 31 12.86 -10.40 -6.58
N ARG A 32 14.09 -10.58 -7.08
CA ARG A 32 14.89 -11.83 -6.94
C ARG A 32 15.21 -12.15 -5.49
N SER A 33 15.30 -11.14 -4.62
CA SER A 33 15.62 -11.29 -3.20
C SER A 33 14.45 -11.78 -2.35
N VAL A 34 13.19 -11.64 -2.83
CA VAL A 34 12.01 -12.02 -2.08
C VAL A 34 11.95 -13.54 -1.91
N LYS A 35 11.93 -13.97 -0.65
CA LYS A 35 11.91 -15.39 -0.24
C LYS A 35 10.52 -15.81 0.25
N LYS A 36 9.77 -14.87 0.85
CA LYS A 36 8.44 -15.12 1.38
C LYS A 36 7.55 -13.88 1.19
N THR A 37 6.34 -14.09 0.72
CA THR A 37 5.27 -13.11 0.71
C THR A 37 4.04 -13.70 1.38
N VAL A 38 3.56 -13.06 2.44
CA VAL A 38 2.26 -13.37 3.02
C VAL A 38 1.24 -12.42 2.42
N MET A 39 0.16 -12.95 1.90
CA MET A 39 -0.99 -12.17 1.44
C MET A 39 -2.20 -12.53 2.28
N VAL A 40 -2.84 -11.54 2.87
CA VAL A 40 -4.04 -11.71 3.70
C VAL A 40 -5.17 -10.93 3.05
N ASP A 41 -6.20 -11.63 2.66
CA ASP A 41 -7.41 -11.04 2.09
C ASP A 41 -8.65 -11.67 2.73
N ILE A 42 -9.65 -10.87 3.00
CA ILE A 42 -10.88 -11.36 3.62
C ILE A 42 -11.80 -12.04 2.60
N ASP A 43 -11.67 -11.67 1.32
CA ASP A 43 -12.58 -12.07 0.25
C ASP A 43 -12.04 -13.27 -0.56
N ARG A 44 -12.45 -14.47 -0.13
CA ARG A 44 -12.17 -15.71 -0.86
C ARG A 44 -12.76 -15.74 -2.28
N GLU A 45 -13.92 -15.13 -2.45
CA GLU A 45 -14.63 -15.18 -3.75
C GLU A 45 -13.92 -14.27 -4.75
N MET A 46 -13.47 -13.08 -4.31
CA MET A 46 -12.65 -12.20 -5.15
C MET A 46 -11.40 -12.91 -5.65
N ILE A 47 -10.65 -13.59 -4.77
CA ILE A 47 -9.45 -14.34 -5.17
C ILE A 47 -9.79 -15.47 -6.14
N THR A 48 -10.89 -16.19 -5.91
CA THR A 48 -11.34 -17.27 -6.80
C THR A 48 -11.71 -16.72 -8.17
N CYS A 49 -12.43 -15.59 -8.22
CA CYS A 49 -12.75 -14.89 -9.46
C CYS A 49 -11.50 -14.37 -10.16
N ALA A 50 -10.57 -13.77 -9.43
CA ALA A 50 -9.31 -13.28 -9.98
C ALA A 50 -8.50 -14.42 -10.62
N LYS A 51 -8.32 -15.54 -9.93
CA LYS A 51 -7.64 -16.73 -10.49
C LYS A 51 -8.27 -17.21 -11.78
N LYS A 52 -9.59 -17.17 -11.88
CA LYS A 52 -10.33 -17.68 -13.03
C LYS A 52 -10.40 -16.69 -14.19
N PHE A 53 -10.66 -15.42 -13.91
CA PHE A 53 -11.04 -14.44 -14.92
C PHE A 53 -9.99 -13.37 -15.19
N LEU A 54 -9.01 -13.21 -14.29
CA LEU A 54 -7.95 -12.19 -14.39
C LEU A 54 -6.54 -12.79 -14.47
N PRO A 55 -6.28 -13.85 -15.27
CA PRO A 55 -4.97 -14.51 -15.29
C PRO A 55 -3.82 -13.59 -15.72
N THR A 56 -4.10 -12.55 -16.51
CA THR A 56 -3.11 -11.57 -16.94
C THR A 56 -2.73 -10.57 -15.83
N PHE A 57 -3.56 -10.41 -14.81
CA PHE A 57 -3.26 -9.55 -13.65
C PHE A 57 -2.28 -10.21 -12.70
N HIS A 58 -2.58 -11.43 -12.27
CA HIS A 58 -1.76 -12.14 -11.29
C HIS A 58 -0.62 -12.98 -11.91
N THR A 59 -0.72 -13.37 -13.19
CA THR A 59 0.28 -14.18 -13.92
C THR A 59 0.82 -15.39 -13.13
N GLY A 60 -0.07 -16.10 -12.41
CA GLY A 60 0.29 -17.26 -11.59
C GLY A 60 0.84 -16.93 -10.20
N ALA A 61 0.86 -15.68 -9.79
CA ALA A 61 1.46 -15.26 -8.52
C ALA A 61 0.87 -15.95 -7.28
N PHE A 62 -0.43 -16.26 -7.28
CA PHE A 62 -1.06 -16.97 -6.16
C PHE A 62 -0.55 -18.39 -5.93
N ASP A 63 0.07 -19.00 -6.95
CA ASP A 63 0.54 -20.39 -6.91
C ASP A 63 2.09 -20.46 -6.86
N ASP A 64 2.77 -19.31 -6.71
CA ASP A 64 4.21 -19.26 -6.50
C ASP A 64 4.58 -19.81 -5.11
N GLY A 65 5.56 -20.71 -5.05
CA GLY A 65 5.98 -21.37 -3.81
C GLY A 65 6.49 -20.44 -2.70
N ARG A 66 6.72 -19.15 -3.00
CA ARG A 66 7.09 -18.12 -2.02
C ARG A 66 5.87 -17.46 -1.37
N VAL A 67 4.65 -17.74 -1.85
CA VAL A 67 3.43 -17.08 -1.40
C VAL A 67 2.70 -17.94 -0.37
N GLN A 68 2.36 -17.33 0.74
CA GLN A 68 1.42 -17.85 1.71
C GLN A 68 0.14 -17.00 1.63
N LEU A 69 -0.91 -17.57 1.03
CA LEU A 69 -2.23 -16.93 0.94
C LEU A 69 -3.08 -17.32 2.15
N ILE A 70 -3.60 -16.32 2.86
CA ILE A 70 -4.43 -16.47 4.05
C ILE A 70 -5.76 -15.75 3.81
N ILE A 71 -6.86 -16.44 4.04
CA ILE A 71 -8.21 -15.86 3.95
C ILE A 71 -8.66 -15.53 5.36
N GLU A 72 -8.47 -14.29 5.76
CA GLU A 72 -8.77 -13.80 7.10
C GLU A 72 -8.87 -12.26 7.08
N ASP A 73 -9.45 -11.70 8.16
CA ASP A 73 -9.37 -10.27 8.44
C ASP A 73 -7.90 -9.83 8.63
N GLY A 74 -7.47 -8.84 7.82
CA GLY A 74 -6.10 -8.37 7.81
C GLY A 74 -5.63 -7.80 9.14
N ARG A 75 -6.51 -7.08 9.85
CA ARG A 75 -6.20 -6.54 11.18
C ARG A 75 -6.00 -7.65 12.20
N LYS A 76 -6.92 -8.62 12.23
CA LYS A 76 -6.82 -9.77 13.13
C LYS A 76 -5.54 -10.57 12.89
N TYR A 77 -5.17 -10.80 11.63
CA TYR A 77 -3.91 -11.45 11.30
C TYR A 77 -2.70 -10.70 11.88
N VAL A 78 -2.63 -9.38 11.67
CA VAL A 78 -1.49 -8.56 12.13
C VAL A 78 -1.43 -8.50 13.66
N GLU A 79 -2.56 -8.50 14.35
CA GLU A 79 -2.62 -8.55 15.82
C GLU A 79 -2.07 -9.87 16.37
N GLN A 80 -2.31 -10.98 15.69
CA GLN A 80 -1.96 -12.33 16.15
C GLN A 80 -0.57 -12.80 15.71
N THR A 81 -0.10 -12.38 14.54
CA THR A 81 1.20 -12.81 14.03
C THR A 81 2.35 -12.27 14.87
N THR A 82 3.41 -13.06 14.99
CA THR A 82 4.71 -12.63 15.54
C THR A 82 5.74 -12.35 14.44
N GLU A 83 5.40 -12.60 13.18
CA GLU A 83 6.29 -12.38 12.06
C GLU A 83 6.59 -10.89 11.86
N GLN A 84 7.81 -10.61 11.38
CA GLN A 84 8.23 -9.27 10.98
C GLN A 84 8.61 -9.25 9.51
N PHE A 85 8.30 -8.15 8.85
CA PHE A 85 8.42 -8.00 7.41
C PHE A 85 9.37 -6.85 7.05
N ASP A 86 10.04 -7.01 5.91
CA ASP A 86 10.83 -5.93 5.30
C ASP A 86 9.92 -4.88 4.66
N VAL A 87 8.83 -5.33 4.05
CA VAL A 87 7.84 -4.43 3.43
C VAL A 87 6.43 -4.90 3.79
N ILE A 88 5.58 -3.95 4.17
CA ILE A 88 4.14 -4.16 4.35
C ILE A 88 3.40 -3.27 3.36
N ILE A 89 2.50 -3.84 2.57
CA ILE A 89 1.66 -3.11 1.61
C ILE A 89 0.20 -3.25 2.03
N ILE A 90 -0.46 -2.13 2.25
CA ILE A 90 -1.90 -2.06 2.47
C ILE A 90 -2.55 -1.68 1.14
N ASP A 91 -3.19 -2.67 0.52
CA ASP A 91 -3.83 -2.60 -0.80
C ASP A 91 -5.29 -3.04 -0.68
N VAL A 92 -6.04 -2.32 0.14
CA VAL A 92 -7.45 -2.55 0.43
C VAL A 92 -8.32 -1.47 -0.20
N ASN A 93 -9.61 -1.72 -0.29
CA ASN A 93 -10.58 -0.72 -0.75
C ASN A 93 -10.57 0.52 0.14
N ASP A 94 -10.99 1.66 -0.43
CA ASP A 94 -11.17 2.88 0.32
C ASP A 94 -12.10 2.67 1.51
N PRO A 95 -11.91 3.43 2.59
CA PRO A 95 -12.70 3.31 3.82
C PRO A 95 -14.09 3.89 3.63
N LEU A 96 -15.00 3.10 3.04
CA LEU A 96 -16.41 3.48 2.88
C LEU A 96 -17.13 3.50 4.23
N GLU A 97 -18.19 4.29 4.33
CA GLU A 97 -19.07 4.28 5.49
C GLU A 97 -19.58 2.84 5.77
N ASN A 98 -19.39 2.35 6.99
CA ASN A 98 -19.64 0.96 7.39
C ASN A 98 -18.80 -0.12 6.69
N GLY A 99 -17.74 0.25 5.98
CA GLY A 99 -16.85 -0.68 5.30
C GLY A 99 -15.93 -1.44 6.27
N LEU A 100 -15.58 -2.68 5.91
CA LEU A 100 -14.66 -3.51 6.70
C LEU A 100 -13.23 -2.94 6.77
N SER A 101 -12.84 -2.12 5.77
CA SER A 101 -11.50 -1.53 5.68
C SER A 101 -11.27 -0.34 6.61
N ASN A 102 -12.31 0.28 7.17
CA ASN A 102 -12.20 1.54 7.94
C ASN A 102 -11.16 1.49 9.06
N LYS A 103 -11.06 0.35 9.75
CA LYS A 103 -10.11 0.14 10.85
C LYS A 103 -8.68 -0.21 10.41
N LEU A 104 -8.44 -0.29 9.10
CA LEU A 104 -7.11 -0.50 8.53
C LEU A 104 -6.36 0.80 8.20
N PHE A 105 -6.99 1.96 8.52
CA PHE A 105 -6.41 3.29 8.29
C PHE A 105 -6.22 4.08 9.59
N THR A 106 -6.39 3.43 10.75
CA THR A 106 -6.36 4.10 12.06
C THR A 106 -4.95 4.15 12.67
N LEU A 107 -4.73 5.12 13.57
CA LEU A 107 -3.48 5.24 14.30
C LEU A 107 -3.13 3.96 15.06
N GLU A 108 -4.13 3.37 15.72
CA GLU A 108 -3.96 2.14 16.50
C GLU A 108 -3.48 1.00 15.61
N PHE A 109 -4.04 0.88 14.40
CA PHE A 109 -3.62 -0.14 13.45
C PHE A 109 -2.19 0.11 12.94
N TYR A 110 -1.83 1.35 12.61
CA TYR A 110 -0.48 1.68 12.18
C TYR A 110 0.58 1.44 13.26
N GLN A 111 0.23 1.63 14.53
CA GLN A 111 1.11 1.29 15.65
C GLN A 111 1.35 -0.22 15.77
N ILE A 112 0.32 -1.05 15.53
CA ILE A 112 0.46 -2.51 15.47
C ILE A 112 1.35 -2.90 14.29
N LEU A 113 1.13 -2.33 13.10
CA LEU A 113 1.96 -2.58 11.93
C LEU A 113 3.42 -2.16 12.13
N ALA A 114 3.67 -1.05 12.82
CA ALA A 114 5.02 -0.62 13.15
C ALA A 114 5.79 -1.68 13.97
N ALA A 115 5.11 -2.43 14.84
CA ALA A 115 5.72 -3.54 15.59
C ALA A 115 5.98 -4.79 14.72
N ARG A 116 5.37 -4.89 13.54
CA ARG A 116 5.55 -5.98 12.56
C ARG A 116 6.56 -5.63 11.47
N LEU A 117 7.12 -4.43 11.48
CA LEU A 117 8.23 -4.06 10.61
C LEU A 117 9.57 -4.40 11.24
N LYS A 118 10.48 -4.94 10.44
CA LYS A 118 11.90 -5.03 10.78
C LYS A 118 12.51 -3.63 10.92
N THR A 119 13.78 -3.55 11.33
CA THR A 119 14.46 -2.28 11.62
C THR A 119 14.42 -1.29 10.45
N ASP A 120 14.72 -1.77 9.24
CA ASP A 120 14.71 -0.95 8.01
C ASP A 120 13.39 -1.07 7.23
N GLY A 121 12.36 -1.61 7.88
CA GLY A 121 11.11 -1.94 7.23
C GLY A 121 10.34 -0.72 6.74
N ILE A 122 9.64 -0.92 5.62
CA ILE A 122 8.84 0.11 4.94
C ILE A 122 7.38 -0.34 4.88
N ILE A 123 6.46 0.55 5.25
CA ILE A 123 5.03 0.39 4.99
C ILE A 123 4.62 1.27 3.82
N VAL A 124 3.74 0.77 2.96
CA VAL A 124 3.04 1.55 1.93
C VAL A 124 1.55 1.34 2.07
N VAL A 125 0.81 2.45 2.03
CA VAL A 125 -0.64 2.47 2.12
C VAL A 125 -1.21 3.07 0.84
N GLN A 126 -2.10 2.36 0.16
CA GLN A 126 -2.99 3.00 -0.81
C GLN A 126 -3.89 3.97 -0.04
N SER A 127 -4.08 5.18 -0.55
CA SER A 127 -4.59 6.29 0.26
C SER A 127 -5.67 7.12 -0.45
N GLY A 128 -6.31 6.55 -1.47
CA GLY A 128 -7.45 7.15 -2.14
C GLY A 128 -7.10 8.28 -3.11
N ALA A 129 -8.09 9.07 -3.45
CA ALA A 129 -7.96 10.18 -4.40
C ALA A 129 -7.01 11.26 -3.87
N ALA A 130 -6.18 11.82 -4.78
CA ALA A 130 -5.24 12.90 -4.50
C ALA A 130 -5.46 14.09 -5.46
N SER A 131 -6.70 14.35 -5.83
CA SER A 131 -7.08 15.45 -6.72
C SER A 131 -7.23 16.77 -5.95
N HIS A 132 -7.35 17.87 -6.67
CA HIS A 132 -7.58 19.18 -6.04
C HIS A 132 -8.92 19.25 -5.29
N THR A 133 -9.93 18.54 -5.75
CA THR A 133 -11.29 18.57 -5.20
C THR A 133 -11.56 17.42 -4.23
N GLU A 134 -10.68 16.44 -4.16
CA GLU A 134 -10.88 15.23 -3.36
C GLU A 134 -9.51 14.71 -2.90
N ASN A 135 -9.13 15.03 -1.66
CA ASN A 135 -7.87 14.59 -1.07
C ASN A 135 -7.91 14.49 0.47
N ASP A 136 -9.09 14.60 1.08
CA ASP A 136 -9.21 14.58 2.55
C ASP A 136 -8.77 13.24 3.14
N GLY A 137 -9.14 12.12 2.49
CA GLY A 137 -8.71 10.79 2.89
C GLY A 137 -7.19 10.66 2.81
N PHE A 138 -6.60 11.02 1.66
CA PHE A 138 -5.16 10.99 1.45
C PHE A 138 -4.39 11.81 2.49
N THR A 139 -4.80 13.06 2.71
CA THR A 139 -4.12 13.95 3.67
C THR A 139 -4.30 13.48 5.11
N GLY A 140 -5.48 12.95 5.46
CA GLY A 140 -5.75 12.34 6.76
C GLY A 140 -4.88 11.10 7.04
N ILE A 141 -4.71 10.24 6.03
CA ILE A 141 -3.81 9.09 6.11
C ILE A 141 -2.35 9.54 6.28
N CYS A 142 -1.92 10.58 5.56
CA CYS A 142 -0.59 11.19 5.75
C CYS A 142 -0.36 11.64 7.19
N ALA A 143 -1.31 12.40 7.76
CA ALA A 143 -1.23 12.90 9.13
C ALA A 143 -1.22 11.75 10.16
N THR A 144 -2.06 10.73 9.94
CA THR A 144 -2.16 9.57 10.84
C THR A 144 -0.89 8.72 10.82
N LEU A 145 -0.32 8.47 9.64
CA LEU A 145 0.98 7.81 9.53
C LEU A 145 2.10 8.65 10.17
N GLY A 146 2.05 9.98 10.05
CA GLY A 146 2.99 10.88 10.72
C GLY A 146 2.92 10.84 12.25
N ALA A 147 1.78 10.43 12.82
CA ALA A 147 1.65 10.20 14.26
C ALA A 147 2.20 8.82 14.70
N ALA A 148 2.33 7.85 13.79
CA ALA A 148 2.83 6.51 14.07
C ALA A 148 4.30 6.31 13.66
N PHE A 149 4.78 7.04 12.64
CA PHE A 149 6.12 6.90 12.08
C PHE A 149 6.86 8.23 12.03
N PRO A 150 8.17 8.26 12.32
CA PRO A 150 8.97 9.49 12.27
C PRO A 150 9.20 10.01 10.84
N HIS A 151 9.08 9.15 9.83
CA HIS A 151 9.37 9.51 8.44
C HIS A 151 8.25 9.04 7.53
N VAL A 152 7.60 9.99 6.84
CA VAL A 152 6.46 9.78 5.96
C VAL A 152 6.71 10.47 4.63
N PHE A 153 6.51 9.74 3.55
CA PHE A 153 6.79 10.17 2.18
C PHE A 153 5.55 9.91 1.31
N PRO A 154 4.63 10.87 1.20
CA PRO A 154 3.48 10.75 0.33
C PRO A 154 3.90 10.88 -1.13
N TYR A 155 3.27 10.11 -2.00
CA TYR A 155 3.46 10.18 -3.45
C TYR A 155 2.16 9.92 -4.20
N VAL A 156 2.13 10.29 -5.46
CA VAL A 156 0.95 10.10 -6.32
C VAL A 156 1.33 9.39 -7.61
N ALA A 157 0.39 8.60 -8.11
CA ALA A 157 0.45 8.03 -9.45
C ALA A 157 -0.91 8.21 -10.13
N TYR A 158 -0.92 8.44 -11.43
CA TYR A 158 -2.15 8.43 -12.19
C TYR A 158 -2.58 6.98 -12.45
N ILE A 159 -3.78 6.63 -11.99
CA ILE A 159 -4.37 5.31 -12.19
C ILE A 159 -5.48 5.43 -13.24
N PRO A 160 -5.28 4.94 -14.47
CA PRO A 160 -6.23 5.13 -15.57
C PRO A 160 -7.65 4.64 -15.26
N SER A 161 -7.79 3.55 -14.50
CA SER A 161 -9.10 2.99 -14.13
C SER A 161 -9.90 3.89 -13.19
N TYR A 162 -9.24 4.74 -12.42
CA TYR A 162 -9.89 5.70 -11.51
C TYR A 162 -10.03 7.09 -12.13
N ALA A 163 -9.39 7.34 -13.29
CA ALA A 163 -9.36 8.63 -13.99
C ALA A 163 -8.86 9.81 -13.14
N LEU A 164 -8.18 9.54 -12.03
CA LEU A 164 -7.71 10.52 -11.05
C LEU A 164 -6.24 10.25 -10.65
N PRO A 165 -5.50 11.29 -10.19
CA PRO A 165 -4.29 11.07 -9.41
C PRO A 165 -4.64 10.30 -8.13
N TRP A 166 -3.93 9.21 -7.88
CA TRP A 166 -4.14 8.35 -6.72
C TRP A 166 -3.01 8.49 -5.74
N GLY A 167 -3.36 8.65 -4.47
CA GLY A 167 -2.43 8.85 -3.38
C GLY A 167 -1.90 7.54 -2.80
N PHE A 168 -0.64 7.55 -2.45
CA PHE A 168 0.03 6.50 -1.71
C PHE A 168 0.92 7.15 -0.65
N VAL A 169 1.04 6.50 0.49
CA VAL A 169 1.91 6.99 1.55
C VAL A 169 2.90 5.91 1.94
N LEU A 170 4.18 6.22 1.81
CA LEU A 170 5.27 5.40 2.31
C LEU A 170 5.68 5.91 3.69
N ALA A 171 5.87 5.02 4.65
CA ALA A 171 6.38 5.38 5.98
C ALA A 171 7.41 4.38 6.48
N THR A 172 8.35 4.86 7.30
CA THR A 172 9.42 4.05 7.88
C THR A 172 9.94 4.67 9.18
N ARG A 173 10.61 3.84 9.98
CA ARG A 173 11.36 4.32 11.17
C ARG A 173 12.79 4.71 10.84
N ASN A 174 13.36 4.20 9.76
CA ASN A 174 14.73 4.49 9.35
C ASN A 174 14.80 5.04 7.92
N PRO A 175 15.04 6.35 7.72
CA PRO A 175 15.04 6.98 6.41
C PRO A 175 16.37 6.80 5.65
N GLY A 176 17.38 6.19 6.27
CA GLY A 176 18.75 6.19 5.76
C GLY A 176 18.97 5.61 4.35
N ASN A 177 17.96 4.96 3.79
CA ASN A 177 18.04 4.35 2.45
C ASN A 177 17.06 4.98 1.44
N LEU A 178 16.37 6.06 1.81
CA LEU A 178 15.33 6.65 0.96
C LEU A 178 15.85 7.79 0.09
N ASP A 179 16.96 8.42 0.50
CA ASP A 179 17.64 9.45 -0.29
C ASP A 179 18.70 8.80 -1.19
N ILE A 180 18.25 8.23 -2.31
CA ILE A 180 19.12 7.61 -3.31
C ILE A 180 19.01 8.33 -4.65
N THR A 181 20.11 8.35 -5.39
CA THR A 181 20.16 8.99 -6.71
C THR A 181 19.31 8.25 -7.73
N GLY A 182 18.94 8.94 -8.83
CA GLY A 182 18.25 8.31 -9.95
C GLY A 182 19.03 7.13 -10.54
N ASP A 183 20.34 7.29 -10.71
CA ASP A 183 21.22 6.21 -11.20
C ASP A 183 21.18 4.98 -10.29
N GLU A 184 21.14 5.20 -8.97
CA GLU A 184 21.02 4.08 -8.02
C GLU A 184 19.63 3.43 -8.08
N ILE A 185 18.56 4.18 -8.29
CA ILE A 185 17.21 3.64 -8.52
C ILE A 185 17.21 2.73 -9.74
N ASP A 186 17.71 3.23 -10.89
CA ASP A 186 17.73 2.46 -12.13
C ASP A 186 18.63 1.22 -12.01
N ARG A 187 19.78 1.34 -11.36
CA ARG A 187 20.66 0.21 -11.05
C ARG A 187 19.95 -0.84 -10.20
N ARG A 188 19.19 -0.43 -9.18
CA ARG A 188 18.42 -1.37 -8.34
C ARG A 188 17.31 -2.05 -9.12
N ILE A 189 16.63 -1.32 -10.00
CA ILE A 189 15.62 -1.91 -10.90
C ILE A 189 16.26 -2.99 -11.78
N GLU A 190 17.35 -2.67 -12.46
CA GLU A 190 18.03 -3.60 -13.36
C GLU A 190 18.55 -4.86 -12.64
N THR A 191 19.15 -4.67 -11.48
CA THR A 191 19.80 -5.79 -10.77
C THR A 191 18.84 -6.64 -9.93
N ARG A 192 17.74 -6.05 -9.41
CA ARG A 192 16.85 -6.73 -8.46
C ARG A 192 15.58 -7.28 -9.08
N ILE A 193 15.08 -6.68 -10.18
CA ILE A 193 13.80 -7.04 -10.78
C ILE A 193 13.99 -7.99 -11.96
N THR A 194 13.12 -8.98 -12.07
CA THR A 194 13.05 -9.84 -13.25
C THR A 194 12.17 -9.18 -14.30
N GLY A 195 12.70 -9.03 -15.53
CA GLY A 195 12.07 -8.28 -16.61
C GLY A 195 12.14 -6.77 -16.37
N THR A 196 11.62 -5.98 -17.31
CA THR A 196 11.64 -4.52 -17.27
C THR A 196 10.28 -3.98 -16.83
N PRO A 197 10.19 -3.12 -15.80
CA PRO A 197 8.95 -2.42 -15.47
C PRO A 197 8.52 -1.52 -16.65
N ARG A 198 7.21 -1.49 -16.96
CA ARG A 198 6.70 -0.67 -18.06
C ARG A 198 6.40 0.78 -17.66
N PHE A 199 6.22 1.01 -16.39
CA PHE A 199 5.80 2.31 -15.84
C PHE A 199 6.86 2.95 -14.97
N TYR A 200 7.70 2.16 -14.30
CA TYR A 200 8.53 2.64 -13.20
C TYR A 200 10.02 2.62 -13.54
N ASP A 201 10.64 3.79 -13.43
CA ASP A 201 12.06 4.09 -13.53
C ASP A 201 12.42 5.25 -12.58
N SER A 202 13.65 5.73 -12.61
CA SER A 202 14.09 6.84 -11.76
C SER A 202 13.36 8.15 -12.04
N ILE A 203 13.05 8.44 -13.29
CA ILE A 203 12.34 9.66 -13.70
C ILE A 203 10.92 9.63 -13.15
N THR A 204 10.22 8.51 -13.35
CA THR A 204 8.87 8.30 -12.83
C THR A 204 8.85 8.32 -11.31
N HIS A 205 9.85 7.71 -10.66
CA HIS A 205 10.00 7.75 -9.21
C HIS A 205 10.00 9.20 -8.70
N HIS A 206 10.91 10.01 -9.21
CA HIS A 206 11.01 11.42 -8.79
C HIS A 206 9.73 12.21 -9.11
N ALA A 207 9.11 11.97 -10.28
CA ALA A 207 7.85 12.61 -10.64
C ALA A 207 6.72 12.28 -9.64
N MET A 208 6.62 11.01 -9.19
CA MET A 208 5.61 10.58 -8.23
C MET A 208 5.76 11.27 -6.85
N PHE A 209 6.98 11.46 -6.37
CA PHE A 209 7.25 12.09 -5.06
C PHE A 209 7.26 13.63 -5.11
N ASN A 210 7.36 14.25 -6.30
CA ASN A 210 7.26 15.70 -6.46
C ASN A 210 5.81 16.16 -6.52
N LEU A 211 5.15 16.16 -5.37
CA LEU A 211 3.73 16.50 -5.25
C LEU A 211 3.42 17.93 -5.71
N PRO A 212 2.26 18.17 -6.35
CA PRO A 212 1.74 19.51 -6.64
C PRO A 212 1.68 20.39 -5.39
N LYS A 213 1.82 21.70 -5.58
CA LYS A 213 1.84 22.67 -4.46
C LYS A 213 0.57 22.60 -3.59
N TYR A 214 -0.61 22.42 -4.18
CA TYR A 214 -1.85 22.32 -3.43
C TYR A 214 -1.84 21.13 -2.45
N LEU A 215 -1.42 19.93 -2.91
CA LEU A 215 -1.32 18.74 -2.06
C LEU A 215 -0.34 18.95 -0.90
N ARG A 216 0.85 19.50 -1.17
CA ARG A 216 1.81 19.81 -0.11
C ARG A 216 1.22 20.79 0.93
N THR A 217 0.44 21.76 0.48
CA THR A 217 -0.24 22.71 1.36
C THR A 217 -1.33 22.05 2.18
N ASP A 218 -2.14 21.18 1.56
CA ASP A 218 -3.24 20.50 2.23
C ASP A 218 -2.73 19.48 3.25
N ILE A 219 -1.68 18.71 2.91
CA ILE A 219 -1.01 17.82 3.86
C ILE A 219 -0.46 18.58 5.07
N GLN A 220 0.15 19.76 4.87
CA GLN A 220 0.66 20.59 5.97
C GLN A 220 -0.44 21.16 6.88
N LYS A 221 -1.63 21.39 6.35
CA LYS A 221 -2.77 21.91 7.10
C LYS A 221 -3.59 20.82 7.79
N GLN A 222 -3.43 19.57 7.36
CA GLN A 222 -4.21 18.46 7.90
C GLN A 222 -3.83 18.17 9.35
N THR A 223 -4.83 18.15 10.21
CA THR A 223 -4.67 17.88 11.65
C THR A 223 -5.45 16.67 12.14
N ARG A 224 -6.34 16.12 11.30
CA ARG A 224 -7.15 14.95 11.66
C ARG A 224 -6.25 13.73 11.78
N ILE A 225 -6.26 13.09 12.94
CA ILE A 225 -5.69 11.78 13.18
C ILE A 225 -6.84 10.77 13.21
N ILE A 226 -6.83 9.85 12.26
CA ILE A 226 -7.86 8.81 12.14
C ILE A 226 -7.66 7.80 13.27
N LYS A 227 -8.71 7.51 14.04
CA LYS A 227 -8.67 6.60 15.20
C LYS A 227 -9.76 5.54 15.10
N ASP A 228 -9.62 4.46 15.84
CA ASP A 228 -10.64 3.41 15.95
C ASP A 228 -11.99 3.94 16.44
N SER A 229 -11.98 5.01 17.24
CA SER A 229 -13.18 5.69 17.75
C SER A 229 -13.79 6.68 16.76
N ASP A 230 -13.04 7.12 15.75
CA ASP A 230 -13.46 8.04 14.69
C ASP A 230 -12.76 7.64 13.38
N PRO A 231 -13.14 6.51 12.78
CA PRO A 231 -12.51 6.01 11.58
C PRO A 231 -12.83 6.92 10.38
N LEU A 232 -11.99 6.83 9.35
CA LEU A 232 -12.27 7.47 8.08
C LEU A 232 -13.47 6.76 7.44
N ALA A 233 -14.44 7.55 7.01
CA ALA A 233 -15.60 7.06 6.28
C ALA A 233 -15.81 7.98 5.08
N GLU A 234 -15.47 7.49 3.90
CA GLU A 234 -15.73 8.23 2.66
C GLU A 234 -17.13 7.92 2.18
N SER A 235 -17.91 8.97 1.91
CA SER A 235 -19.22 8.85 1.29
C SER A 235 -19.11 9.23 -0.18
N TYR A 236 -19.37 8.30 -1.07
CA TYR A 236 -19.49 8.58 -2.50
C TYR A 236 -20.95 8.87 -2.84
N PRO A 237 -21.32 10.08 -3.29
CA PRO A 237 -22.69 10.40 -3.67
C PRO A 237 -23.18 9.42 -4.75
N GLY A 238 -24.24 8.66 -4.45
CA GLY A 238 -24.86 7.71 -5.38
C GLY A 238 -24.45 6.24 -5.24
N ILE A 239 -23.55 5.89 -4.33
CA ILE A 239 -23.28 4.51 -3.94
C ILE A 239 -24.06 4.21 -2.66
N SER A 240 -25.11 3.40 -2.74
CA SER A 240 -25.77 2.85 -1.54
C SER A 240 -24.83 1.84 -0.89
N THR A 241 -24.51 2.05 0.39
CA THR A 241 -23.72 1.13 1.22
C THR A 241 -24.59 0.05 1.88
N ASP A 242 -25.88 -0.02 1.52
CA ASP A 242 -26.82 -1.02 2.05
C ASP A 242 -26.63 -2.40 1.39
N PHE A 243 -25.45 -2.98 1.45
CA PHE A 243 -25.18 -4.35 0.98
C PHE A 243 -25.60 -5.45 1.97
N GLU A 244 -26.16 -5.09 3.14
CA GLU A 244 -26.51 -6.06 4.19
C GLU A 244 -27.96 -6.51 4.22
N LYS A 245 -28.74 -6.34 3.14
CA LYS A 245 -30.17 -6.73 3.11
C LYS A 245 -30.56 -7.60 1.91
N GLU A 246 -29.78 -8.64 1.60
CA GLU A 246 -30.30 -9.78 0.85
C GLU A 246 -29.70 -11.10 1.35
#